data_2d7917032fa1175b94ecf5122230c78c
#
_entry.id   2d7917032fa1175b94ecf5122230c78c
#
_cell.length_a   1.000
_cell.length_b   1.000
_cell.length_c   1.000
_cell.angle_alpha   90.00
_cell.angle_beta   90.00
_cell.angle_gamma   90.00
#
_symmetry.space_group_name_H-M   'P 1'
#
loop_
_entity.id
_entity.type
_entity.pdbx_description
1 polymer ?
#
loop_
_entity_poly.entity_id
_entity_poly.type
_entity_poly.pdbx_seq_one_letter_code
_entity_poly.pdbx_strand_id
1 'polypeptide(L)'
;MKHEETYTSTLHTHVHFFIYEPQVIIRVKAVLFVQHDLNENASNYDHFANFMCDKGYVVVVSDMVGHGHSLIDFEQGYFGKTDVLDHLMKDMHHLQKVMMARYTDTPYYYIGTGLGAQMIREYAARFGDYFQGMLLMGAVSGVRAYRYKNLCLNFFKLMKGERYHLNKLALRTRMK
;
A
#
# COMPACT_ATOMS: atom_id res chain seq x y z
N MET A 1 9.91 -17.50 -6.69
CA MET A 1 10.18 -16.72 -7.94
C MET A 1 9.57 -15.33 -7.79
N LYS A 2 10.20 -14.25 -8.29
CA LYS A 2 9.67 -12.86 -8.22
C LYS A 2 9.25 -12.44 -9.63
N HIS A 3 8.02 -11.94 -9.78
CA HIS A 3 7.49 -11.38 -11.02
C HIS A 3 7.06 -9.93 -10.77
N GLU A 4 7.36 -9.04 -11.70
CA GLU A 4 6.87 -7.67 -11.71
C GLU A 4 5.77 -7.56 -12.77
N GLU A 5 4.63 -7.02 -12.36
CA GLU A 5 3.48 -6.77 -13.23
C GLU A 5 2.96 -5.35 -13.00
N THR A 6 2.15 -4.85 -13.94
CA THR A 6 1.54 -3.53 -13.84
C THR A 6 0.06 -3.59 -14.18
N TYR A 7 -0.71 -2.67 -13.61
CA TYR A 7 -2.07 -2.37 -14.09
C TYR A 7 -2.28 -0.86 -14.16
N THR A 8 -3.28 -0.45 -14.91
CA THR A 8 -3.64 0.97 -14.97
C THR A 8 -4.59 1.29 -13.83
N SER A 9 -4.17 2.20 -12.94
CA SER A 9 -4.96 2.75 -11.84
C SER A 9 -6.16 3.54 -12.37
N THR A 10 -7.16 3.69 -11.52
CA THR A 10 -8.28 4.62 -11.76
C THR A 10 -7.82 6.09 -11.85
N LEU A 11 -6.58 6.40 -11.46
CA LEU A 11 -5.91 7.70 -11.68
C LEU A 11 -5.19 7.81 -13.04
N HIS A 12 -5.38 6.83 -13.94
CA HIS A 12 -4.72 6.76 -15.25
C HIS A 12 -3.19 6.72 -15.19
N THR A 13 -2.62 6.26 -14.08
CA THR A 13 -1.20 5.96 -13.92
C THR A 13 -0.96 4.47 -13.84
N HIS A 14 0.27 4.02 -14.09
CA HIS A 14 0.63 2.62 -13.92
C HIS A 14 0.99 2.34 -12.46
N VAL A 15 0.37 1.31 -11.91
CA VAL A 15 0.70 0.77 -10.59
C VAL A 15 1.51 -0.50 -10.80
N HIS A 16 2.71 -0.52 -10.25
CA HIS A 16 3.60 -1.66 -10.25
C HIS A 16 3.33 -2.52 -9.01
N PHE A 17 3.33 -3.81 -9.20
CA PHE A 17 3.24 -4.77 -8.11
C PHE A 17 4.12 -5.97 -8.38
N PHE A 18 4.56 -6.60 -7.30
CA PHE A 18 5.46 -7.74 -7.33
C PHE A 18 4.75 -8.94 -6.73
N ILE A 19 4.80 -10.06 -7.45
CA ILE A 19 4.30 -11.34 -7.00
C ILE A 19 5.50 -12.22 -6.69
N TYR A 20 5.58 -12.70 -5.47
CA TYR A 20 6.57 -13.66 -5.01
C TYR A 20 5.87 -15.01 -4.86
N GLU A 21 6.36 -16.00 -5.60
CA GLU A 21 5.81 -17.35 -5.63
C GLU A 21 6.83 -18.38 -5.12
N PRO A 22 6.38 -19.42 -4.40
CA PRO A 22 7.22 -20.56 -4.07
C PRO A 22 7.81 -21.20 -5.32
N GLN A 23 9.06 -21.67 -5.25
CA GLN A 23 9.70 -22.36 -6.38
C GLN A 23 9.05 -23.73 -6.67
N VAL A 24 8.55 -24.40 -5.64
CA VAL A 24 7.85 -25.67 -5.73
C VAL A 24 6.47 -25.50 -5.12
N ILE A 25 5.44 -25.56 -5.96
CA ILE A 25 4.04 -25.40 -5.54
C ILE A 25 3.35 -26.74 -5.61
N ILE A 26 3.10 -27.38 -4.45
CA ILE A 26 2.13 -28.45 -4.34
C ILE A 26 0.74 -27.85 -4.06
N ARG A 27 0.67 -26.86 -3.17
CA ARG A 27 -0.53 -26.11 -2.84
C ARG A 27 -0.12 -24.79 -2.17
N VAL A 28 -0.66 -23.66 -2.64
CA VAL A 28 -0.51 -22.37 -2.01
C VAL A 28 -1.31 -22.35 -0.69
N LYS A 29 -0.66 -22.02 0.44
CA LYS A 29 -1.33 -21.97 1.75
C LYS A 29 -2.26 -20.76 1.88
N ALA A 30 -1.78 -19.61 1.42
CA ALA A 30 -2.53 -18.37 1.36
C ALA A 30 -1.82 -17.36 0.45
N VAL A 31 -2.55 -16.33 0.03
CA VAL A 31 -2.00 -15.13 -0.61
C VAL A 31 -1.93 -14.02 0.44
N LEU A 32 -0.76 -13.42 0.59
CA LEU A 32 -0.48 -12.32 1.51
C LEU A 32 -0.31 -11.03 0.71
N PHE A 33 -1.23 -10.09 0.86
CA PHE A 33 -1.06 -8.73 0.34
C PHE A 33 -0.29 -7.89 1.34
N VAL A 34 0.77 -7.23 0.89
CA VAL A 34 1.58 -6.34 1.72
C VAL A 34 1.40 -4.91 1.25
N GLN A 35 1.03 -4.03 2.18
CA GLN A 35 0.85 -2.60 1.96
C GLN A 35 1.88 -1.83 2.77
N HIS A 36 2.80 -1.15 2.09
CA HIS A 36 3.95 -0.47 2.69
C HIS A 36 3.58 0.88 3.35
N ASP A 37 4.48 1.43 4.17
CA ASP A 37 4.32 2.77 4.77
C ASP A 37 4.67 3.89 3.76
N LEU A 38 4.37 5.13 4.13
CA LEU A 38 4.57 6.35 3.32
C LEU A 38 6.02 6.55 2.83
N ASN A 39 7.00 6.12 3.60
CA ASN A 39 8.43 6.27 3.26
C ASN A 39 9.07 4.98 2.76
N GLU A 40 8.27 4.01 2.37
CA GLU A 40 8.69 2.70 1.89
C GLU A 40 8.23 2.47 0.45
N ASN A 41 8.63 1.34 -0.10
CA ASN A 41 8.19 0.82 -1.38
C ASN A 41 8.21 -0.72 -1.34
N ALA A 42 7.78 -1.36 -2.40
CA ALA A 42 7.68 -2.81 -2.46
C ALA A 42 9.01 -3.53 -2.20
N SER A 43 10.16 -2.96 -2.61
CA SER A 43 11.46 -3.61 -2.44
C SER A 43 11.89 -3.75 -0.96
N ASN A 44 11.35 -2.94 -0.06
CA ASN A 44 11.60 -3.06 1.37
C ASN A 44 11.12 -4.41 1.93
N TYR A 45 10.23 -5.09 1.22
CA TYR A 45 9.61 -6.35 1.64
C TYR A 45 10.20 -7.58 0.95
N ASP A 46 11.23 -7.44 0.10
CA ASP A 46 11.84 -8.56 -0.64
C ASP A 46 12.26 -9.71 0.27
N HIS A 47 12.92 -9.41 1.39
CA HIS A 47 13.37 -10.44 2.32
C HIS A 47 12.19 -11.16 3.00
N PHE A 48 11.20 -10.40 3.46
CA PHE A 48 9.98 -10.96 4.06
C PHE A 48 9.21 -11.82 3.05
N ALA A 49 9.04 -11.33 1.83
CA ALA A 49 8.31 -12.04 0.79
C ALA A 49 8.97 -13.38 0.43
N ASN A 50 10.29 -13.39 0.24
CA ASN A 50 11.03 -14.61 -0.02
C ASN A 50 10.92 -15.61 1.14
N PHE A 51 11.06 -15.14 2.39
CA PHE A 51 10.88 -15.99 3.57
C PHE A 51 9.49 -16.63 3.63
N MET A 52 8.44 -15.88 3.31
CA MET A 52 7.07 -16.42 3.29
C MET A 52 6.86 -17.39 2.13
N CYS A 53 7.48 -17.14 0.97
CA CYS A 53 7.46 -18.08 -0.15
C CYS A 53 8.06 -19.44 0.21
N ASP A 54 9.17 -19.45 0.94
CA ASP A 54 9.79 -20.70 1.43
C ASP A 54 8.86 -21.47 2.39
N LYS A 55 7.88 -20.80 2.98
CA LYS A 55 6.83 -21.39 3.83
C LYS A 55 5.57 -21.80 3.06
N GLY A 56 5.53 -21.59 1.75
CA GLY A 56 4.42 -21.99 0.87
C GLY A 56 3.32 -20.95 0.71
N TYR A 57 3.62 -19.67 0.99
CA TYR A 57 2.72 -18.55 0.76
C TYR A 57 3.06 -17.84 -0.56
N VAL A 58 2.07 -17.31 -1.23
CA VAL A 58 2.27 -16.30 -2.27
C VAL A 58 2.23 -14.93 -1.61
N VAL A 59 3.17 -14.04 -1.95
CA VAL A 59 3.19 -12.67 -1.43
C VAL A 59 3.04 -11.69 -2.57
N VAL A 60 2.11 -10.75 -2.42
CA VAL A 60 1.85 -9.68 -3.38
C VAL A 60 2.14 -8.34 -2.71
N VAL A 61 3.08 -7.60 -3.26
CA VAL A 61 3.47 -6.28 -2.75
C VAL A 61 3.27 -5.27 -3.86
N SER A 62 2.40 -4.28 -3.67
CA SER A 62 2.22 -3.19 -4.63
C SER A 62 2.95 -1.93 -4.18
N ASP A 63 3.58 -1.24 -5.12
CA ASP A 63 3.97 0.15 -4.91
C ASP A 63 2.71 1.02 -4.95
N MET A 64 2.40 1.71 -3.85
CA MET A 64 1.31 2.68 -3.86
C MET A 64 1.57 3.74 -4.92
N VAL A 65 0.51 4.27 -5.51
CA VAL A 65 0.61 5.44 -6.40
C VAL A 65 1.47 6.52 -5.76
N GLY A 66 2.42 7.07 -6.51
CA GLY A 66 3.40 8.04 -6.03
C GLY A 66 4.60 7.45 -5.29
N HIS A 67 4.76 6.11 -5.27
CA HIS A 67 5.88 5.44 -4.59
C HIS A 67 6.56 4.43 -5.52
N GLY A 68 7.82 4.11 -5.19
CA GLY A 68 8.60 3.08 -5.90
C GLY A 68 8.58 3.27 -7.42
N HIS A 69 8.10 2.27 -8.14
CA HIS A 69 7.94 2.31 -9.60
C HIS A 69 6.59 2.94 -10.04
N SER A 70 5.67 3.21 -9.11
CA SER A 70 4.32 3.76 -9.38
C SER A 70 4.27 5.29 -9.27
N LEU A 71 5.29 5.99 -9.76
CA LEU A 71 5.39 7.45 -9.67
C LEU A 71 4.43 8.15 -10.64
N ILE A 72 3.84 9.27 -10.17
CA ILE A 72 3.14 10.23 -11.03
C ILE A 72 4.09 11.41 -11.29
N ASP A 73 4.31 11.76 -12.56
CA ASP A 73 5.19 12.87 -12.97
C ASP A 73 6.60 12.79 -12.33
N PHE A 74 7.07 11.56 -12.00
CA PHE A 74 8.33 11.32 -11.30
C PHE A 74 8.42 11.95 -9.91
N GLU A 75 7.29 12.35 -9.30
CA GLU A 75 7.24 12.91 -7.95
C GLU A 75 6.90 11.85 -6.91
N GLN A 76 7.83 11.63 -5.98
CA GLN A 76 7.62 10.70 -4.87
C GLN A 76 6.66 11.28 -3.83
N GLY A 77 5.70 10.46 -3.37
CA GLY A 77 4.71 10.83 -2.37
C GLY A 77 3.58 11.71 -2.89
N TYR A 78 3.46 11.87 -4.22
CA TYR A 78 2.34 12.56 -4.84
C TYR A 78 1.27 11.57 -5.28
N PHE A 79 0.06 11.73 -4.77
CA PHE A 79 -1.07 10.83 -5.00
C PHE A 79 -2.10 11.36 -6.02
N GLY A 80 -1.86 12.52 -6.63
CA GLY A 80 -2.85 13.16 -7.52
C GLY A 80 -3.69 14.24 -6.84
N LYS A 81 -4.64 14.83 -7.59
CA LYS A 81 -5.44 16.00 -7.17
C LYS A 81 -6.87 15.68 -6.71
N THR A 82 -7.35 14.47 -6.98
CA THR A 82 -8.74 14.06 -6.74
C THR A 82 -8.90 13.30 -5.43
N ASP A 83 -10.06 12.68 -5.19
CA ASP A 83 -10.33 11.85 -4.00
C ASP A 83 -9.41 10.60 -3.99
N VAL A 84 -8.21 10.81 -3.50
CA VAL A 84 -7.12 9.84 -3.50
C VAL A 84 -7.50 8.56 -2.76
N LEU A 85 -8.21 8.68 -1.63
CA LEU A 85 -8.56 7.51 -0.82
C LEU A 85 -9.47 6.55 -1.58
N ASP A 86 -10.47 7.08 -2.29
CA ASP A 86 -11.39 6.25 -3.08
C ASP A 86 -10.65 5.54 -4.23
N HIS A 87 -9.75 6.23 -4.89
CA HIS A 87 -8.92 5.64 -5.95
C HIS A 87 -8.01 4.52 -5.40
N LEU A 88 -7.33 4.75 -4.27
CA LEU A 88 -6.48 3.73 -3.65
C LEU A 88 -7.29 2.49 -3.23
N MET A 89 -8.51 2.68 -2.70
CA MET A 89 -9.39 1.56 -2.35
C MET A 89 -9.83 0.76 -3.57
N LYS A 90 -10.16 1.44 -4.67
CA LYS A 90 -10.49 0.79 -5.94
C LYS A 90 -9.31 0.02 -6.53
N ASP A 91 -8.12 0.58 -6.45
CA ASP A 91 -6.89 -0.05 -6.93
C ASP A 91 -6.55 -1.31 -6.11
N MET A 92 -6.65 -1.24 -4.78
CA MET A 92 -6.49 -2.42 -3.92
C MET A 92 -7.52 -3.49 -4.26
N HIS A 93 -8.78 -3.10 -4.49
CA HIS A 93 -9.84 -4.04 -4.84
C HIS A 93 -9.67 -4.66 -6.23
N HIS A 94 -9.17 -3.89 -7.19
CA HIS A 94 -8.81 -4.39 -8.50
C HIS A 94 -7.73 -5.48 -8.40
N LEU A 95 -6.64 -5.19 -7.70
CA LEU A 95 -5.55 -6.14 -7.50
C LEU A 95 -6.01 -7.40 -6.74
N GLN A 96 -6.87 -7.24 -5.71
CA GLN A 96 -7.50 -8.37 -5.02
C GLN A 96 -8.24 -9.28 -6.01
N LYS A 97 -9.07 -8.74 -6.89
CA LYS A 97 -9.81 -9.52 -7.89
C LYS A 97 -8.91 -10.22 -8.90
N VAL A 98 -7.85 -9.54 -9.35
CA VAL A 98 -6.86 -10.15 -10.26
C VAL A 98 -6.22 -11.37 -9.60
N MET A 99 -5.84 -11.26 -8.33
CA MET A 99 -5.24 -12.38 -7.60
C MET A 99 -6.25 -13.48 -7.30
N MET A 100 -7.51 -13.18 -7.00
CA MET A 100 -8.56 -14.18 -6.79
C MET A 100 -8.86 -15.00 -8.05
N ALA A 101 -8.75 -14.40 -9.22
CA ALA A 101 -8.87 -15.13 -10.49
C ALA A 101 -7.65 -16.04 -10.75
N ARG A 102 -6.46 -15.69 -10.22
CA ARG A 102 -5.22 -16.46 -10.39
C ARG A 102 -5.09 -17.59 -9.35
N TYR A 103 -5.47 -17.34 -8.11
CA TYR A 103 -5.36 -18.28 -6.98
C TYR A 103 -6.74 -18.59 -6.41
N THR A 104 -7.50 -19.41 -7.12
CA THR A 104 -8.83 -19.86 -6.68
C THR A 104 -8.72 -20.75 -5.44
N ASP A 105 -9.77 -20.76 -4.62
CA ASP A 105 -9.88 -21.57 -3.41
C ASP A 105 -8.71 -21.40 -2.40
N THR A 106 -8.09 -20.22 -2.41
CA THR A 106 -6.96 -19.87 -1.56
C THR A 106 -7.36 -18.74 -0.60
N PRO A 107 -7.05 -18.82 0.71
CA PRO A 107 -7.34 -17.74 1.64
C PRO A 107 -6.43 -16.53 1.40
N TYR A 108 -6.96 -15.33 1.66
CA TYR A 108 -6.30 -14.05 1.47
C TYR A 108 -6.12 -13.32 2.79
N TYR A 109 -4.95 -12.72 3.00
CA TYR A 109 -4.64 -11.92 4.18
C TYR A 109 -3.95 -10.63 3.78
N TYR A 110 -4.16 -9.58 4.57
CA TYR A 110 -3.49 -8.30 4.41
C TYR A 110 -2.49 -8.03 5.54
N ILE A 111 -1.33 -7.48 5.18
CA ILE A 111 -0.29 -7.05 6.11
C ILE A 111 0.06 -5.60 5.77
N GLY A 112 -0.05 -4.70 6.73
CA GLY A 112 0.25 -3.29 6.50
C GLY A 112 1.07 -2.65 7.58
N THR A 113 1.91 -1.71 7.16
CA THR A 113 2.74 -0.88 8.03
C THR A 113 2.34 0.59 7.89
N GLY A 114 2.30 1.33 8.99
CA GLY A 114 2.06 2.77 9.01
C GLY A 114 0.84 3.22 8.19
N LEU A 115 1.06 3.93 7.07
CA LEU A 115 0.00 4.35 6.14
C LEU A 115 -0.70 3.14 5.52
N GLY A 116 0.05 2.10 5.12
CA GLY A 116 -0.52 0.87 4.57
C GLY A 116 -1.47 0.19 5.55
N ALA A 117 -1.18 0.20 6.85
CA ALA A 117 -2.08 -0.31 7.87
C ALA A 117 -3.39 0.51 7.96
N GLN A 118 -3.34 1.84 7.77
CA GLN A 118 -4.53 2.67 7.70
C GLN A 118 -5.38 2.37 6.46
N MET A 119 -4.72 2.17 5.32
CA MET A 119 -5.39 1.81 4.07
C MET A 119 -6.10 0.46 4.18
N ILE A 120 -5.45 -0.56 4.75
CA ILE A 120 -6.07 -1.87 4.95
C ILE A 120 -7.29 -1.77 5.88
N ARG A 121 -7.24 -0.95 6.93
CA ARG A 121 -8.38 -0.73 7.81
C ARG A 121 -9.56 -0.11 7.08
N GLU A 122 -9.31 0.88 6.22
CA GLU A 122 -10.34 1.50 5.38
C GLU A 122 -10.87 0.51 4.34
N TYR A 123 -9.97 -0.29 3.74
CA TYR A 123 -10.32 -1.33 2.79
C TYR A 123 -11.20 -2.40 3.44
N ALA A 124 -10.89 -2.83 4.66
CA ALA A 124 -11.67 -3.79 5.41
C ALA A 124 -13.10 -3.30 5.72
N ALA A 125 -13.26 -2.00 5.96
CA ALA A 125 -14.58 -1.42 6.18
C ALA A 125 -15.47 -1.45 4.93
N ARG A 126 -14.88 -1.48 3.73
CA ARG A 126 -15.61 -1.50 2.45
C ARG A 126 -15.71 -2.88 1.82
N PHE A 127 -14.66 -3.70 1.98
CA PHE A 127 -14.44 -4.94 1.24
C PHE A 127 -13.97 -6.10 2.14
N GLY A 128 -14.36 -6.10 3.42
CA GLY A 128 -13.91 -7.09 4.40
C GLY A 128 -14.25 -8.54 4.06
N ASP A 129 -15.27 -8.77 3.25
CA ASP A 129 -15.68 -10.13 2.84
C ASP A 129 -14.71 -10.81 1.86
N TYR A 130 -13.74 -10.05 1.31
CA TYR A 130 -12.81 -10.56 0.29
C TYR A 130 -11.53 -11.17 0.88
N PHE A 131 -11.33 -11.14 2.19
CA PHE A 131 -10.15 -11.70 2.84
C PHE A 131 -10.45 -12.19 4.26
N GLN A 132 -9.62 -13.11 4.78
CA GLN A 132 -9.86 -13.82 6.03
C GLN A 132 -9.28 -13.10 7.26
N GLY A 133 -8.33 -12.19 7.07
CA GLY A 133 -7.75 -11.46 8.20
C GLY A 133 -6.68 -10.45 7.79
N MET A 134 -6.28 -9.64 8.77
CA MET A 134 -5.31 -8.58 8.56
C MET A 134 -4.35 -8.45 9.75
N LEU A 135 -3.09 -8.09 9.46
CA LEU A 135 -2.08 -7.71 10.42
C LEU A 135 -1.72 -6.23 10.22
N LEU A 136 -1.99 -5.40 11.21
CA LEU A 136 -1.78 -3.96 11.16
C LEU A 136 -0.66 -3.55 12.11
N MET A 137 0.45 -3.05 11.59
CA MET A 137 1.62 -2.60 12.34
C MET A 137 1.74 -1.09 12.27
N GLY A 138 1.88 -0.43 13.43
CA GLY A 138 2.03 1.02 13.49
C GLY A 138 0.80 1.82 13.03
N ALA A 139 -0.39 1.21 13.03
CA ALA A 139 -1.62 1.90 12.71
C ALA A 139 -1.92 2.97 13.77
N VAL A 140 -2.04 4.24 13.34
CA VAL A 140 -2.36 5.35 14.26
C VAL A 140 -3.86 5.37 14.52
N SER A 141 -4.26 5.16 15.78
CA SER A 141 -5.65 5.33 16.20
C SER A 141 -5.93 6.79 16.55
N GLY A 142 -7.06 7.32 16.06
CA GLY A 142 -7.73 8.59 16.35
C GLY A 142 -6.92 9.66 17.09
N VAL A 143 -6.17 10.48 16.38
CA VAL A 143 -5.40 11.56 17.00
C VAL A 143 -6.32 12.77 17.18
N ARG A 144 -6.60 13.17 18.43
CA ARG A 144 -7.26 14.47 18.74
C ARG A 144 -6.58 15.65 18.03
N ALA A 145 -5.27 15.54 17.74
CA ALA A 145 -4.49 16.51 16.97
C ALA A 145 -4.75 16.50 15.45
N TYR A 146 -5.55 15.58 14.92
CA TYR A 146 -5.81 15.46 13.47
C TYR A 146 -6.44 16.74 12.89
N ARG A 147 -7.37 17.36 13.61
CA ARG A 147 -8.00 18.63 13.18
C ARG A 147 -6.99 19.77 13.07
N TYR A 148 -6.05 19.87 14.03
CA TYR A 148 -5.00 20.90 14.01
C TYR A 148 -3.95 20.60 12.92
N LYS A 149 -3.58 19.34 12.74
CA LYS A 149 -2.67 18.95 11.64
C LYS A 149 -3.27 19.26 10.27
N ASN A 150 -4.54 18.97 10.03
CA ASN A 150 -5.22 19.30 8.78
C ASN A 150 -5.32 20.80 8.56
N LEU A 151 -5.58 21.59 9.61
CA LEU A 151 -5.59 23.05 9.51
C LEU A 151 -4.21 23.58 9.12
N CYS A 152 -3.14 23.09 9.74
CA CYS A 152 -1.77 23.45 9.40
C CYS A 152 -1.40 23.01 7.97
N LEU A 153 -1.74 21.78 7.58
CA LEU A 153 -1.48 21.27 6.22
C LEU A 153 -2.21 22.07 5.16
N ASN A 154 -3.47 22.42 5.39
CA ASN A 154 -4.24 23.26 4.48
C ASN A 154 -3.69 24.68 4.38
N PHE A 155 -3.21 25.24 5.49
CA PHE A 155 -2.52 26.53 5.49
C PHE A 155 -1.21 26.48 4.68
N PHE A 156 -0.40 25.43 4.85
CA PHE A 156 0.83 25.25 4.07
C PHE A 156 0.56 25.00 2.58
N LYS A 157 -0.49 24.23 2.24
CA LYS A 157 -0.94 24.06 0.85
C LYS A 157 -1.35 25.39 0.21
N LEU A 158 -2.07 26.23 0.96
CA LEU A 158 -2.49 27.55 0.50
C LEU A 158 -1.30 28.50 0.24
N MET A 159 -0.28 28.45 1.10
CA MET A 159 0.89 29.35 1.04
C MET A 159 1.95 28.90 0.03
N LYS A 160 2.14 27.60 -0.19
CA LYS A 160 3.26 27.04 -0.97
C LYS A 160 2.87 26.12 -2.11
N GLY A 161 1.56 25.94 -2.35
CA GLY A 161 1.04 25.09 -3.39
C GLY A 161 0.91 23.62 -2.98
N GLU A 162 0.14 22.85 -3.77
CA GLU A 162 -0.23 21.48 -3.47
C GLU A 162 0.94 20.48 -3.51
N ARG A 163 2.03 20.84 -4.20
CA ARG A 163 3.24 19.99 -4.37
C ARG A 163 4.34 20.24 -3.34
N TYR A 164 4.04 20.98 -2.27
CA TYR A 164 5.05 21.27 -1.24
C TYR A 164 5.33 20.06 -0.34
N HIS A 165 6.54 19.52 -0.44
CA HIS A 165 6.99 18.40 0.38
C HIS A 165 7.40 18.86 1.79
N LEU A 166 6.67 18.41 2.81
CA LEU A 166 6.95 18.67 4.23
C LEU A 166 8.12 17.83 4.80
N ASN A 167 8.84 17.10 3.95
CA ASN A 167 9.91 16.16 4.35
C ASN A 167 10.98 16.80 5.27
N LYS A 168 11.28 18.09 5.11
CA LYS A 168 12.24 18.78 6.00
C LYS A 168 11.73 19.04 7.41
N LEU A 169 10.41 19.09 7.62
CA LEU A 169 9.83 19.32 8.95
C LEU A 169 9.64 18.01 9.73
N ALA A 170 9.30 16.94 9.03
CA ALA A 170 9.09 15.61 9.63
C ALA A 170 10.41 14.99 10.14
N LEU A 171 11.53 15.25 9.46
CA LEU A 171 12.85 14.75 9.88
C LEU A 171 13.37 15.44 11.15
N ARG A 172 13.01 16.69 11.42
CA ARG A 172 13.43 17.41 12.63
C ARG A 172 12.74 16.91 13.91
N THR A 173 11.58 16.29 13.82
CA THR A 173 10.84 15.77 14.98
C THR A 173 11.25 14.35 15.38
N ARG A 174 12.01 13.63 14.55
CA ARG A 174 12.52 12.28 14.87
C ARG A 174 13.90 12.27 15.54
N MET A 175 14.56 13.42 15.69
CA MET A 175 15.91 13.56 16.29
C MET A 175 15.91 14.26 17.65
N LYS A 176 14.84 14.12 18.45
CA LYS A 176 14.82 14.51 19.87
C LYS A 176 14.26 13.39 20.72
#